data_eb4e21d3e8304430099637283b907a70
#
_entry.id   eb4e21d3e8304430099637283b907a70
#
_cell.length_a   1.000
_cell.length_b   1.000
_cell.length_c   1.000
_cell.angle_alpha   90.00
_cell.angle_beta   90.00
_cell.angle_gamma   90.00
#
_symmetry.space_group_name_H-M   'P 1'
#
loop_
_entity.id
_entity.type
_entity.pdbx_description
1 polymer ?
#
loop_
_entity_poly.entity_id
_entity_poly.type
_entity_poly.pdbx_seq_one_letter_code
_entity_poly.pdbx_strand_id
1 'polypeptide(L)'
;MGDNPTMPAIRPVAALAICLTLVLPTLAWTQGQAPAPTQAPAPAPAPGAAPTVDSTTLANNVIFATIVRLRTRERIAARVEQVVDMLNQKFELKGNYYKDTGNRIRLQLDLQGLGEDGSTMLQICDGKILWEYQKVMGMKNYRKREIIPILKKLEEPGLDDVFRDQVMTQLGFGGPEALVTGFQGAIAFDQFAEKDVDGVPTYVLGGKWKDRNGLFGPNDRPLLPTDPLPPYVPSNIQLFVDKANLWPYRIEMIGVAPLLMEDNREIDPVTKRPIGVRRPQPDVKPSNITLRYTLLPESEIKPDEQFVFNAPRDATNLIDETEQFLGLLDQAIAIKLNEKKAKEAAAGANAEATIKTDAIPLPSSTPAPIATPAPEPSAPK
;
A
#
# COMPACT_ATOMS: atom_id res chain seq x y z
N MET A 1 28.46 29.50 36.61
CA MET A 1 28.56 28.95 35.27
C MET A 1 27.88 27.61 35.32
N GLY A 2 26.61 27.55 34.91
CA GLY A 2 25.76 26.38 34.98
C GLY A 2 25.56 25.86 33.59
N ASP A 3 26.05 24.65 33.35
CA ASP A 3 25.79 23.91 32.12
C ASP A 3 24.31 23.51 32.10
N ASN A 4 23.55 24.12 31.18
CA ASN A 4 22.23 23.68 30.83
C ASN A 4 22.33 22.27 30.21
N PRO A 5 21.63 21.24 30.72
CA PRO A 5 21.54 19.97 30.04
C PRO A 5 20.71 20.20 28.78
N THR A 6 21.38 20.22 27.65
CA THR A 6 20.78 20.18 26.33
C THR A 6 19.87 18.95 26.26
N MET A 7 18.55 19.17 26.07
CA MET A 7 17.60 18.13 25.69
C MET A 7 18.20 17.33 24.53
N PRO A 8 18.06 15.99 24.52
CA PRO A 8 18.40 15.21 23.35
C PRO A 8 17.45 15.69 22.23
N ALA A 9 17.98 16.48 21.32
CA ALA A 9 17.29 16.80 20.09
C ALA A 9 16.89 15.48 19.43
N ILE A 10 15.60 15.21 19.37
CA ILE A 10 15.05 14.16 18.52
C ILE A 10 15.63 14.47 17.15
N ARG A 11 16.56 13.64 16.71
CA ARG A 11 17.33 13.92 15.50
C ARG A 11 16.33 14.02 14.35
N PRO A 12 16.19 15.18 13.68
CA PRO A 12 15.26 15.37 12.57
C PRO A 12 15.50 14.39 11.42
N VAL A 13 16.67 13.75 11.39
CA VAL A 13 17.10 12.72 10.46
C VAL A 13 16.18 11.49 10.49
N ALA A 14 15.72 11.05 11.68
CA ALA A 14 14.84 9.88 11.79
C ALA A 14 13.43 10.20 11.23
N ALA A 15 12.92 11.40 11.48
CA ALA A 15 11.63 11.83 10.95
C ALA A 15 11.66 11.97 9.41
N LEU A 16 12.77 12.46 8.86
CA LEU A 16 12.94 12.61 7.42
C LEU A 16 13.05 11.25 6.71
N ALA A 17 13.81 10.30 7.27
CA ALA A 17 13.92 8.95 6.73
C ALA A 17 12.54 8.23 6.74
N ILE A 18 11.75 8.42 7.79
CA ILE A 18 10.40 7.86 7.91
C ILE A 18 9.46 8.47 6.85
N CYS A 19 9.53 9.78 6.60
CA CYS A 19 8.71 10.42 5.57
C CYS A 19 9.08 9.96 4.14
N LEU A 20 10.34 9.68 3.89
CA LEU A 20 10.81 9.18 2.59
C LEU A 20 10.51 7.68 2.40
N THR A 21 10.54 6.88 3.47
CA THR A 21 10.27 5.43 3.41
C THR A 21 8.78 5.08 3.51
N LEU A 22 7.92 5.98 4.02
CA LEU A 22 6.47 5.78 4.04
C LEU A 22 5.80 5.71 2.66
N VAL A 23 6.50 6.16 1.61
CA VAL A 23 6.02 6.02 0.22
C VAL A 23 6.12 4.56 -0.28
N LEU A 24 6.90 3.73 0.40
CA LEU A 24 7.07 2.31 0.06
C LEU A 24 6.81 1.47 1.32
N PRO A 25 5.62 0.87 1.48
CA PRO A 25 5.46 -0.15 2.48
C PRO A 25 6.45 -1.28 2.14
N THR A 26 7.45 -1.47 2.98
CA THR A 26 8.18 -2.75 3.04
C THR A 26 7.16 -3.79 3.49
N LEU A 27 6.40 -4.32 2.53
CA LEU A 27 5.52 -5.46 2.76
C LEU A 27 6.42 -6.63 3.14
N ALA A 28 6.56 -6.84 4.44
CA ALA A 28 7.08 -8.10 4.93
C ALA A 28 6.19 -9.21 4.34
N TRP A 29 6.82 -10.22 3.80
CA TRP A 29 6.15 -11.42 3.31
C TRP A 29 5.40 -12.07 4.50
N THR A 30 4.13 -11.71 4.69
CA THR A 30 3.31 -12.33 5.72
C THR A 30 2.88 -13.69 5.23
N GLN A 31 3.35 -14.71 5.91
CA GLN A 31 2.89 -16.09 5.79
C GLN A 31 1.37 -16.15 5.99
N GLY A 32 0.69 -16.77 5.01
CA GLY A 32 -0.61 -17.39 5.05
C GLY A 32 -1.70 -16.74 5.91
N GLN A 33 -2.57 -15.95 5.28
CA GLN A 33 -3.87 -15.61 5.88
C GLN A 33 -4.73 -16.88 6.00
N ALA A 34 -5.15 -17.20 7.23
CA ALA A 34 -6.23 -18.13 7.46
C ALA A 34 -7.51 -17.63 6.75
N PRO A 35 -8.34 -18.53 6.18
CA PRO A 35 -9.57 -18.13 5.51
C PRO A 35 -10.48 -17.39 6.48
N ALA A 36 -10.98 -16.23 6.04
CA ALA A 36 -11.95 -15.43 6.78
C ALA A 36 -13.21 -16.26 7.08
N PRO A 37 -13.81 -16.12 8.27
CA PRO A 37 -15.05 -16.82 8.60
C PRO A 37 -16.15 -16.41 7.61
N THR A 38 -16.82 -17.41 7.06
CA THR A 38 -17.97 -17.26 6.15
C THR A 38 -19.05 -16.42 6.84
N GLN A 39 -19.29 -15.20 6.37
CA GLN A 39 -20.39 -14.37 6.82
C GLN A 39 -21.70 -15.05 6.44
N ALA A 40 -22.63 -15.10 7.39
CA ALA A 40 -24.01 -15.54 7.15
C ALA A 40 -24.64 -14.68 6.04
N PRO A 41 -25.46 -15.27 5.15
CA PRO A 41 -26.11 -14.53 4.08
C PRO A 41 -26.97 -13.41 4.65
N ALA A 42 -26.77 -12.19 4.15
CA ALA A 42 -27.57 -11.04 4.46
C ALA A 42 -29.04 -11.26 4.07
N PRO A 43 -30.03 -10.78 4.82
CA PRO A 43 -31.45 -10.88 4.47
C PRO A 43 -31.71 -10.24 3.11
N ALA A 44 -32.52 -10.90 2.29
CA ALA A 44 -32.86 -10.43 0.95
C ALA A 44 -33.47 -9.02 0.98
N PRO A 45 -33.07 -8.12 0.08
CA PRO A 45 -33.63 -6.78 0.01
C PRO A 45 -35.12 -6.83 -0.35
N ALA A 46 -35.90 -5.93 0.26
CA ALA A 46 -37.30 -5.79 -0.02
C ALA A 46 -37.56 -5.48 -1.52
N PRO A 47 -38.59 -6.07 -2.15
CA PRO A 47 -38.85 -5.86 -3.58
C PRO A 47 -39.30 -4.41 -3.82
N GLY A 48 -38.53 -3.67 -4.64
CA GLY A 48 -38.92 -2.34 -5.10
C GLY A 48 -37.88 -1.20 -4.94
N ALA A 49 -36.79 -1.40 -4.20
CA ALA A 49 -35.70 -0.42 -4.16
C ALA A 49 -34.78 -0.63 -5.37
N ALA A 50 -34.59 0.42 -6.18
CA ALA A 50 -33.52 0.41 -7.18
C ALA A 50 -32.19 0.05 -6.48
N PRO A 51 -31.31 -0.79 -7.07
CA PRO A 51 -30.07 -1.18 -6.41
C PRO A 51 -29.21 0.07 -6.19
N THR A 52 -29.15 0.53 -4.94
CA THR A 52 -28.19 1.54 -4.52
C THR A 52 -26.82 0.88 -4.57
N VAL A 53 -25.99 1.28 -5.52
CA VAL A 53 -24.61 0.79 -5.59
C VAL A 53 -23.90 1.22 -4.31
N ASP A 54 -23.37 0.25 -3.59
CA ASP A 54 -22.66 0.47 -2.34
C ASP A 54 -21.40 1.32 -2.55
N SER A 55 -21.14 2.25 -1.63
CA SER A 55 -19.97 3.16 -1.66
C SER A 55 -18.64 2.40 -1.78
N THR A 56 -18.54 1.24 -1.14
CA THR A 56 -17.35 0.36 -1.22
C THR A 56 -17.15 -0.16 -2.64
N THR A 57 -18.22 -0.57 -3.31
CA THR A 57 -18.16 -1.04 -4.70
C THR A 57 -17.74 0.10 -5.63
N LEU A 58 -18.30 1.30 -5.48
CA LEU A 58 -17.93 2.47 -6.28
C LEU A 58 -16.46 2.83 -6.07
N ALA A 59 -15.99 2.90 -4.82
CA ALA A 59 -14.60 3.21 -4.49
C ALA A 59 -13.63 2.19 -5.10
N ASN A 60 -13.92 0.90 -4.98
CA ASN A 60 -13.10 -0.16 -5.56
C ASN A 60 -13.08 -0.12 -7.11
N ASN A 61 -14.19 0.20 -7.75
CA ASN A 61 -14.23 0.35 -9.21
C ASN A 61 -13.37 1.53 -9.68
N VAL A 62 -13.42 2.68 -8.99
CA VAL A 62 -12.62 3.84 -9.35
C VAL A 62 -11.12 3.57 -9.14
N ILE A 63 -10.71 2.96 -8.02
CA ILE A 63 -9.29 2.67 -7.77
C ILE A 63 -8.75 1.66 -8.79
N PHE A 64 -9.53 0.63 -9.12
CA PHE A 64 -9.16 -0.34 -10.15
C PHE A 64 -9.00 0.34 -11.53
N ALA A 65 -9.98 1.17 -11.95
CA ALA A 65 -9.92 1.91 -13.20
C ALA A 65 -8.72 2.87 -13.24
N THR A 66 -8.39 3.51 -12.11
CA THR A 66 -7.22 4.37 -11.97
C THR A 66 -5.93 3.59 -12.19
N ILE A 67 -5.77 2.41 -11.57
CA ILE A 67 -4.59 1.56 -11.75
C ILE A 67 -4.46 1.11 -13.19
N VAL A 68 -5.55 0.62 -13.80
CA VAL A 68 -5.53 0.23 -15.23
C VAL A 68 -5.11 1.40 -16.11
N ARG A 69 -5.65 2.60 -15.85
CA ARG A 69 -5.28 3.79 -16.61
C ARG A 69 -3.82 4.18 -16.46
N LEU A 70 -3.26 4.08 -15.25
CA LEU A 70 -1.84 4.37 -14.99
C LEU A 70 -0.91 3.35 -15.68
N ARG A 71 -1.27 2.08 -15.69
CA ARG A 71 -0.53 1.00 -16.36
C ARG A 71 -0.52 1.14 -17.86
N THR A 72 -1.65 1.49 -18.46
CA THR A 72 -1.78 1.67 -19.91
C THR A 72 -1.10 2.92 -20.43
N ARG A 73 -0.76 3.89 -19.57
CA ARG A 73 0.05 5.03 -19.96
C ARG A 73 1.51 4.66 -20.06
N GLU A 74 2.02 4.60 -21.27
CA GLU A 74 3.45 4.31 -21.52
C GLU A 74 4.34 5.48 -21.11
N ARG A 75 3.85 6.72 -21.26
CA ARG A 75 4.59 7.94 -20.99
C ARG A 75 3.83 8.82 -20.02
N ILE A 76 4.51 9.24 -18.95
CA ILE A 76 3.96 10.12 -17.92
C ILE A 76 5.02 11.18 -17.58
N ALA A 77 4.63 12.43 -17.57
CA ALA A 77 5.36 13.53 -16.94
C ALA A 77 4.45 14.16 -15.90
N ALA A 78 4.93 14.30 -14.66
CA ALA A 78 4.17 14.92 -13.60
C ALA A 78 5.09 15.69 -12.64
N ARG A 79 4.60 16.84 -12.16
CA ARG A 79 5.17 17.52 -10.99
C ARG A 79 4.65 16.85 -9.74
N VAL A 80 5.53 16.68 -8.76
CA VAL A 80 5.22 16.07 -7.47
C VAL A 80 5.47 17.08 -6.36
N GLU A 81 4.48 17.29 -5.52
CA GLU A 81 4.57 18.13 -4.34
C GLU A 81 4.10 17.31 -3.13
N GLN A 82 4.95 17.19 -2.13
CA GLN A 82 4.62 16.50 -0.88
C GLN A 82 4.79 17.47 0.28
N VAL A 83 3.74 17.60 1.08
CA VAL A 83 3.74 18.37 2.32
C VAL A 83 3.55 17.38 3.46
N VAL A 84 4.46 17.42 4.42
CA VAL A 84 4.42 16.62 5.64
C VAL A 84 4.30 17.56 6.82
N ASP A 85 3.18 17.50 7.51
CA ASP A 85 2.95 18.21 8.78
C ASP A 85 2.91 17.17 9.90
N MET A 86 3.94 17.12 10.74
CA MET A 86 4.07 16.12 11.78
C MET A 86 4.85 16.69 12.97
N LEU A 87 4.36 16.45 14.18
CA LEU A 87 4.99 16.94 15.43
C LEU A 87 5.20 18.46 15.42
N ASN A 88 4.21 19.21 14.89
CA ASN A 88 4.25 20.66 14.72
C ASN A 88 5.41 21.17 13.82
N GLN A 89 5.97 20.29 12.99
CA GLN A 89 6.98 20.63 11.99
C GLN A 89 6.41 20.39 10.60
N LYS A 90 6.65 21.33 9.70
CA LYS A 90 6.21 21.25 8.31
C LYS A 90 7.41 21.10 7.39
N PHE A 91 7.36 20.09 6.53
CA PHE A 91 8.35 19.82 5.50
C PHE A 91 7.67 19.85 4.13
N GLU A 92 8.33 20.46 3.16
CA GLU A 92 7.85 20.50 1.78
C GLU A 92 8.90 19.87 0.87
N LEU A 93 8.49 18.83 0.12
CA LEU A 93 9.30 18.22 -0.91
C LEU A 93 8.67 18.54 -2.26
N LYS A 94 9.50 18.94 -3.22
CA LYS A 94 9.06 19.24 -4.58
C LYS A 94 9.95 18.53 -5.58
N GLY A 95 9.34 18.11 -6.68
CA GLY A 95 10.11 17.45 -7.72
C GLY A 95 9.28 17.03 -8.90
N ASN A 96 9.78 16.04 -9.63
CA ASN A 96 9.16 15.56 -10.85
C ASN A 96 9.19 14.03 -10.90
N TYR A 97 8.16 13.49 -11.53
CA TYR A 97 8.06 12.10 -11.90
C TYR A 97 7.98 11.99 -13.42
N TYR A 98 8.80 11.11 -13.98
CA TYR A 98 8.77 10.75 -15.39
C TYR A 98 8.73 9.24 -15.53
N LYS A 99 7.91 8.75 -16.46
CA LYS A 99 7.83 7.36 -16.90
C LYS A 99 7.93 7.34 -18.41
N ASP A 100 8.65 6.39 -18.95
CA ASP A 100 8.75 6.15 -20.38
C ASP A 100 8.76 4.64 -20.65
N THR A 101 8.64 4.25 -21.90
CA THR A 101 8.67 2.84 -22.33
C THR A 101 9.94 2.12 -21.87
N GLY A 102 9.89 0.79 -21.76
CA GLY A 102 11.06 -0.03 -21.39
C GLY A 102 11.45 0.06 -19.92
N ASN A 103 10.50 0.23 -19.02
CA ASN A 103 10.72 0.33 -17.57
C ASN A 103 11.59 1.52 -17.16
N ARG A 104 11.63 2.58 -17.98
CA ARG A 104 12.34 3.80 -17.64
C ARG A 104 11.51 4.68 -16.73
N ILE A 105 12.06 5.00 -15.56
CA ILE A 105 11.43 5.92 -14.60
C ILE A 105 12.45 6.90 -14.05
N ARG A 106 11.97 8.07 -13.64
CA ARG A 106 12.69 9.01 -12.78
C ARG A 106 11.72 9.64 -11.80
N LEU A 107 11.99 9.52 -10.52
CA LEU A 107 11.34 10.25 -9.45
C LEU A 107 12.41 11.02 -8.69
N GLN A 108 12.31 12.32 -8.67
CA GLN A 108 13.18 13.19 -7.89
C GLN A 108 12.34 14.03 -6.95
N LEU A 109 12.75 14.10 -5.69
CA LEU A 109 12.13 14.93 -4.66
C LEU A 109 13.22 15.66 -3.90
N ASP A 110 13.10 16.97 -3.82
CA ASP A 110 14.03 17.86 -3.11
C ASP A 110 13.31 18.52 -1.93
N LEU A 111 13.87 18.38 -0.74
CA LEU A 111 13.37 19.01 0.46
C LEU A 111 13.66 20.51 0.42
N GLN A 112 12.62 21.30 0.58
CA GLN A 112 12.70 22.76 0.51
C GLN A 112 13.20 23.35 1.84
N GLY A 113 13.91 24.48 1.77
CA GLY A 113 14.23 25.30 2.94
C GLY A 113 15.53 24.94 3.69
N LEU A 114 16.30 23.94 3.25
CA LEU A 114 17.57 23.54 3.88
C LEU A 114 18.84 24.07 3.18
N GLY A 115 18.73 24.99 2.24
CA GLY A 115 19.86 25.55 1.50
C GLY A 115 20.63 24.50 0.68
N GLU A 116 21.95 24.71 0.48
CA GLU A 116 22.80 23.82 -0.34
C GLU A 116 22.98 22.42 0.27
N ASP A 117 22.89 22.28 1.58
CA ASP A 117 22.93 21.00 2.29
C ASP A 117 21.58 20.27 2.30
N GLY A 118 20.63 20.71 1.48
CA GLY A 118 19.31 20.16 1.35
C GLY A 118 19.30 18.64 1.16
N SER A 119 18.16 18.02 1.47
CA SER A 119 17.96 16.60 1.28
C SER A 119 17.30 16.35 -0.07
N THR A 120 17.84 15.35 -0.81
CA THR A 120 17.32 14.93 -2.11
C THR A 120 17.10 13.43 -2.09
N MET A 121 15.97 12.99 -2.63
CA MET A 121 15.73 11.61 -3.02
C MET A 121 15.63 11.55 -4.53
N LEU A 122 16.39 10.66 -5.15
CA LEU A 122 16.32 10.39 -6.57
C LEU A 122 16.21 8.86 -6.78
N GLN A 123 15.19 8.47 -7.50
CA GLN A 123 15.03 7.12 -8.00
C GLN A 123 15.01 7.18 -9.53
N ILE A 124 15.86 6.41 -10.17
CA ILE A 124 16.04 6.46 -11.62
C ILE A 124 16.34 5.08 -12.18
N CYS A 125 15.63 4.70 -13.24
CA CYS A 125 15.85 3.46 -13.97
C CYS A 125 16.00 3.76 -15.46
N ASP A 126 17.06 3.23 -16.07
CA ASP A 126 17.32 3.31 -17.50
C ASP A 126 16.70 2.16 -18.31
N GLY A 127 15.93 1.30 -17.64
CA GLY A 127 15.36 0.06 -18.18
C GLY A 127 16.22 -1.17 -17.87
N LYS A 128 17.41 -1.01 -17.28
CA LYS A 128 18.32 -2.11 -16.92
C LYS A 128 18.73 -2.07 -15.47
N ILE A 129 19.04 -0.89 -14.96
CA ILE A 129 19.51 -0.68 -13.59
C ILE A 129 18.61 0.35 -12.93
N LEU A 130 18.05 -0.01 -11.78
CA LEU A 130 17.35 0.89 -10.89
C LEU A 130 18.33 1.44 -9.86
N TRP A 131 18.50 2.74 -9.87
CA TRP A 131 19.28 3.49 -8.92
C TRP A 131 18.41 4.18 -7.90
N GLU A 132 18.80 4.14 -6.64
CA GLU A 132 18.28 4.96 -5.57
C GLU A 132 19.44 5.81 -5.01
N TYR A 133 19.29 7.11 -5.09
CA TYR A 133 20.22 8.07 -4.50
C TYR A 133 19.49 8.86 -3.43
N GLN A 134 20.09 8.94 -2.27
CA GLN A 134 19.61 9.75 -1.15
C GLN A 134 20.74 10.64 -0.65
N LYS A 135 20.49 11.95 -0.60
CA LYS A 135 21.32 12.92 0.10
C LYS A 135 20.53 13.38 1.31
N VAL A 136 21.07 13.22 2.51
CA VAL A 136 20.44 13.66 3.75
C VAL A 136 21.51 14.37 4.58
N MET A 137 21.35 15.68 4.79
CA MET A 137 22.28 16.51 5.56
C MET A 137 23.75 16.29 5.15
N GLY A 138 24.03 16.31 3.84
CA GLY A 138 25.34 16.12 3.28
C GLY A 138 25.79 14.64 3.10
N MET A 139 25.20 13.69 3.84
CA MET A 139 25.48 12.27 3.65
C MET A 139 24.82 11.76 2.38
N LYS A 140 25.59 11.02 1.56
CA LYS A 140 25.14 10.48 0.28
C LYS A 140 25.14 8.98 0.34
N ASN A 141 23.99 8.36 0.02
CA ASN A 141 23.82 6.92 -0.07
C ASN A 141 23.39 6.56 -1.49
N TYR A 142 23.98 5.50 -2.02
CA TYR A 142 23.69 5.00 -3.35
C TYR A 142 23.31 3.52 -3.24
N ARG A 143 22.20 3.14 -3.85
CA ARG A 143 21.78 1.75 -3.99
C ARG A 143 21.50 1.48 -5.44
N LYS A 144 21.84 0.29 -5.91
CA LYS A 144 21.49 -0.16 -7.25
C LYS A 144 20.89 -1.55 -7.23
N ARG A 145 20.02 -1.82 -8.20
CA ARG A 145 19.46 -3.15 -8.49
C ARG A 145 19.43 -3.34 -10.00
N GLU A 146 19.97 -4.44 -10.48
CA GLU A 146 19.80 -4.84 -11.88
C GLU A 146 18.41 -5.45 -12.05
N ILE A 147 17.56 -4.83 -12.88
CA ILE A 147 16.16 -5.23 -13.01
C ILE A 147 15.94 -6.36 -14.01
N ILE A 148 16.82 -6.50 -15.01
CA ILE A 148 16.66 -7.53 -16.07
C ILE A 148 16.59 -8.95 -15.48
N PRO A 149 17.51 -9.41 -14.61
CA PRO A 149 17.43 -10.74 -14.03
C PRO A 149 16.17 -10.92 -13.16
N ILE A 150 15.73 -9.86 -12.50
CA ILE A 150 14.50 -9.88 -11.67
C ILE A 150 13.27 -10.05 -12.55
N LEU A 151 13.14 -9.25 -13.62
CA LEU A 151 12.03 -9.36 -14.56
C LEU A 151 11.97 -10.74 -15.20
N LYS A 152 13.14 -11.30 -15.58
CA LYS A 152 13.20 -12.65 -16.13
C LYS A 152 12.68 -13.72 -15.17
N LYS A 153 12.97 -13.60 -13.87
CA LYS A 153 12.40 -14.51 -12.86
C LYS A 153 10.89 -14.37 -12.71
N LEU A 154 10.36 -13.18 -12.90
CA LEU A 154 8.90 -12.95 -12.84
C LEU A 154 8.15 -13.53 -14.05
N GLU A 155 8.85 -13.90 -15.13
CA GLU A 155 8.27 -14.60 -16.29
C GLU A 155 8.10 -16.10 -16.04
N GLU A 156 8.58 -16.66 -14.93
CA GLU A 156 8.45 -18.07 -14.61
C GLU A 156 6.98 -18.52 -14.61
N PRO A 157 6.70 -19.70 -15.20
CA PRO A 157 5.33 -20.20 -15.30
C PRO A 157 4.75 -20.54 -13.92
N GLY A 158 3.51 -20.16 -13.71
CA GLY A 158 2.77 -20.46 -12.46
C GLY A 158 2.67 -19.30 -11.50
N LEU A 159 3.33 -18.18 -11.78
CA LEU A 159 3.16 -16.93 -11.03
C LEU A 159 1.95 -16.18 -11.57
N ASP A 160 1.09 -15.71 -10.66
CA ASP A 160 -0.05 -14.87 -10.99
C ASP A 160 0.36 -13.38 -11.12
N ASP A 161 -0.48 -12.60 -11.80
CA ASP A 161 -0.20 -11.17 -12.02
C ASP A 161 -0.16 -10.37 -10.72
N VAL A 162 -0.93 -10.79 -9.70
CA VAL A 162 -0.94 -10.12 -8.39
C VAL A 162 0.43 -10.23 -7.71
N PHE A 163 1.05 -11.41 -7.78
CA PHE A 163 2.40 -11.62 -7.27
C PHE A 163 3.43 -10.78 -8.02
N ARG A 164 3.35 -10.76 -9.37
CA ARG A 164 4.23 -9.93 -10.20
C ARG A 164 4.12 -8.46 -9.84
N ASP A 165 2.90 -7.95 -9.69
CA ASP A 165 2.63 -6.57 -9.30
C ASP A 165 3.18 -6.23 -7.91
N GLN A 166 3.06 -7.13 -6.96
CA GLN A 166 3.65 -6.97 -5.62
C GLN A 166 5.17 -6.85 -5.68
N VAL A 167 5.82 -7.73 -6.47
CA VAL A 167 7.28 -7.68 -6.64
C VAL A 167 7.71 -6.40 -7.33
N MET A 168 7.01 -5.97 -8.39
CA MET A 168 7.31 -4.70 -9.07
C MET A 168 7.16 -3.50 -8.13
N THR A 169 6.17 -3.52 -7.25
CA THR A 169 6.01 -2.50 -6.21
C THR A 169 7.16 -2.53 -5.21
N GLN A 170 7.61 -3.73 -4.79
CA GLN A 170 8.73 -3.91 -3.86
C GLN A 170 10.09 -3.57 -4.48
N LEU A 171 10.26 -3.73 -5.79
CA LEU A 171 11.44 -3.25 -6.49
C LEU A 171 11.65 -1.75 -6.27
N GLY A 172 10.58 -1.07 -5.87
CA GLY A 172 10.65 0.33 -5.55
C GLY A 172 10.54 1.20 -6.79
N PHE A 173 9.86 0.74 -7.86
CA PHE A 173 9.44 1.64 -8.91
C PHE A 173 8.49 2.67 -8.30
N GLY A 174 9.05 3.79 -7.83
CA GLY A 174 8.28 4.90 -7.28
C GLY A 174 7.28 5.46 -8.30
N GLY A 175 6.38 6.28 -7.81
CA GLY A 175 5.42 6.98 -8.66
C GLY A 175 3.96 6.64 -8.33
N PRO A 176 3.03 7.29 -9.03
CA PRO A 176 1.61 7.22 -8.73
C PRO A 176 1.03 5.80 -8.91
N GLU A 177 1.54 5.03 -9.88
CA GLU A 177 1.07 3.67 -10.14
C GLU A 177 1.38 2.74 -8.95
N ALA A 178 2.64 2.68 -8.52
CA ALA A 178 3.06 1.85 -7.41
C ALA A 178 2.33 2.22 -6.11
N LEU A 179 2.17 3.53 -5.86
CA LEU A 179 1.49 4.04 -4.67
C LEU A 179 0.01 3.64 -4.64
N VAL A 180 -0.74 3.86 -5.74
CA VAL A 180 -2.16 3.52 -5.81
C VAL A 180 -2.38 2.00 -5.77
N THR A 181 -1.49 1.21 -6.41
CA THR A 181 -1.52 -0.26 -6.31
C THR A 181 -1.26 -0.73 -4.88
N GLY A 182 -0.28 -0.14 -4.20
CA GLY A 182 -0.02 -0.40 -2.78
C GLY A 182 -1.23 -0.09 -1.89
N PHE A 183 -1.90 1.03 -2.13
CA PHE A 183 -3.13 1.37 -1.40
C PHE A 183 -4.27 0.39 -1.68
N GLN A 184 -4.48 -0.04 -2.92
CA GLN A 184 -5.49 -1.05 -3.24
C GLN A 184 -5.24 -2.34 -2.44
N GLY A 185 -3.99 -2.75 -2.29
CA GLY A 185 -3.61 -3.92 -1.48
C GLY A 185 -3.88 -3.74 0.01
N ALA A 186 -3.48 -2.60 0.58
CA ALA A 186 -3.39 -2.38 2.02
C ALA A 186 -4.60 -1.67 2.65
N ILE A 187 -5.38 -0.90 1.87
CA ILE A 187 -6.44 -0.02 2.36
C ILE A 187 -7.82 -0.55 1.93
N ALA A 188 -8.74 -0.63 2.88
CA ALA A 188 -10.16 -0.85 2.62
C ALA A 188 -10.81 0.52 2.35
N PHE A 189 -11.13 0.78 1.09
CA PHE A 189 -11.84 1.99 0.69
C PHE A 189 -13.34 1.73 0.80
N ASP A 190 -13.96 2.31 1.82
CA ASP A 190 -15.38 2.17 2.17
C ASP A 190 -16.18 3.45 2.02
N GLN A 191 -15.51 4.56 1.69
CA GLN A 191 -16.13 5.87 1.49
C GLN A 191 -15.92 6.33 0.05
N PHE A 192 -17.01 6.81 -0.56
CA PHE A 192 -17.02 7.38 -1.89
C PHE A 192 -17.78 8.69 -1.89
N ALA A 193 -17.21 9.72 -2.48
CA ALA A 193 -17.86 11.00 -2.70
C ALA A 193 -17.38 11.63 -4.01
N GLU A 194 -18.10 12.60 -4.49
CA GLU A 194 -17.71 13.45 -5.61
C GLU A 194 -17.53 14.88 -5.11
N LYS A 195 -16.41 15.52 -5.49
CA LYS A 195 -16.09 16.87 -5.02
C LYS A 195 -15.19 17.59 -6.01
N ASP A 196 -15.39 18.91 -6.14
CA ASP A 196 -14.41 19.78 -6.77
C ASP A 196 -13.28 20.10 -5.76
N VAL A 197 -12.04 19.84 -6.19
CA VAL A 197 -10.84 20.13 -5.40
C VAL A 197 -9.91 20.99 -6.24
N ASP A 198 -9.66 22.20 -5.79
CA ASP A 198 -8.84 23.20 -6.51
C ASP A 198 -9.30 23.43 -7.96
N GLY A 199 -10.62 23.35 -8.24
CA GLY A 199 -11.21 23.50 -9.58
C GLY A 199 -11.16 22.24 -10.45
N VAL A 200 -10.71 21.11 -9.89
CA VAL A 200 -10.69 19.81 -10.58
C VAL A 200 -11.83 18.95 -10.05
N PRO A 201 -12.80 18.52 -10.90
CA PRO A 201 -13.83 17.56 -10.50
C PRO A 201 -13.19 16.20 -10.15
N THR A 202 -13.35 15.74 -8.92
CA THR A 202 -12.71 14.52 -8.43
C THR A 202 -13.70 13.51 -7.86
N TYR A 203 -13.35 12.23 -7.97
CA TYR A 203 -13.81 11.19 -7.07
C TYR A 203 -12.94 11.22 -5.81
N VAL A 204 -13.58 11.18 -4.65
CA VAL A 204 -12.90 11.14 -3.35
C VAL A 204 -13.15 9.78 -2.71
N LEU A 205 -12.08 9.01 -2.54
CA LEU A 205 -12.11 7.68 -1.95
C LEU A 205 -11.48 7.75 -0.56
N GLY A 206 -12.25 7.44 0.48
CA GLY A 206 -11.76 7.38 1.86
C GLY A 206 -11.59 5.94 2.30
N GLY A 207 -10.53 5.65 3.07
CA GLY A 207 -10.26 4.30 3.54
C GLY A 207 -9.31 4.22 4.73
N LYS A 208 -9.27 3.02 5.31
CA LYS A 208 -8.43 2.66 6.46
C LYS A 208 -7.65 1.38 6.17
N TRP A 209 -6.64 1.07 6.96
CA TRP A 209 -5.90 -0.18 6.84
C TRP A 209 -6.84 -1.38 6.92
N LYS A 210 -6.71 -2.32 5.97
CA LYS A 210 -7.45 -3.60 5.96
C LYS A 210 -7.09 -4.43 7.19
N ASP A 211 -5.81 -4.47 7.47
CA ASP A 211 -5.24 -5.06 8.68
C ASP A 211 -4.00 -4.26 9.10
N ARG A 212 -3.45 -4.58 10.25
CA ARG A 212 -2.24 -3.95 10.78
C ARG A 212 -1.02 -4.87 10.71
N ASN A 213 -1.18 -6.02 10.07
CA ASN A 213 -0.08 -6.95 9.84
C ASN A 213 0.97 -6.28 8.95
N GLY A 214 2.22 -6.37 9.33
CA GLY A 214 3.31 -5.69 8.62
C GLY A 214 3.48 -4.20 8.95
N LEU A 215 2.65 -3.61 9.81
CA LEU A 215 2.95 -2.32 10.40
C LEU A 215 3.84 -2.49 11.64
N PHE A 216 4.82 -1.63 11.77
CA PHE A 216 5.76 -1.69 12.88
C PHE A 216 5.62 -0.45 13.77
N GLY A 217 5.62 -0.70 15.06
CA GLY A 217 5.65 0.32 16.08
C GLY A 217 7.08 0.74 16.44
N PRO A 218 7.25 1.49 17.53
CA PRO A 218 8.56 1.81 18.07
C PRO A 218 9.38 0.54 18.33
N ASN A 219 10.69 0.59 18.06
CA ASN A 219 11.65 -0.51 18.19
C ASN A 219 11.36 -1.72 17.26
N ASP A 220 10.82 -1.47 16.08
CA ASP A 220 10.54 -2.49 15.06
C ASP A 220 9.63 -3.64 15.54
N ARG A 221 8.83 -3.40 16.57
CA ARG A 221 7.85 -4.36 17.05
C ARG A 221 6.63 -4.36 16.12
N PRO A 222 6.17 -5.51 15.61
CA PRO A 222 4.91 -5.59 14.89
C PRO A 222 3.75 -5.05 15.73
N LEU A 223 2.88 -4.26 15.11
CA LEU A 223 1.69 -3.72 15.78
C LEU A 223 0.61 -4.79 15.92
N LEU A 224 0.08 -4.93 17.12
CA LEU A 224 -1.10 -5.74 17.37
C LEU A 224 -2.36 -4.97 16.89
N PRO A 225 -3.47 -5.67 16.60
CA PRO A 225 -4.73 -5.03 16.19
C PRO A 225 -5.25 -3.99 17.18
N THR A 226 -4.94 -4.17 18.48
CA THR A 226 -5.35 -3.30 19.58
C THR A 226 -4.37 -2.17 19.88
N ASP A 227 -3.15 -2.22 19.34
CA ASP A 227 -2.16 -1.18 19.61
C ASP A 227 -2.59 0.15 18.96
N PRO A 228 -2.33 1.30 19.59
CA PRO A 228 -2.53 2.58 18.93
C PRO A 228 -1.56 2.71 17.75
N LEU A 229 -2.03 3.31 16.66
CA LEU A 229 -1.15 3.61 15.53
C LEU A 229 -0.10 4.66 15.95
N PRO A 230 1.17 4.47 15.60
CA PRO A 230 2.17 5.50 15.78
C PRO A 230 1.79 6.79 15.04
N PRO A 231 2.21 7.96 15.53
CA PRO A 231 1.85 9.26 14.91
C PRO A 231 2.25 9.39 13.44
N TYR A 232 3.30 8.68 13.02
CA TYR A 232 3.80 8.67 11.65
C TYR A 232 3.08 7.68 10.73
N VAL A 233 2.22 6.81 11.28
CA VAL A 233 1.40 5.87 10.50
C VAL A 233 0.03 6.50 10.27
N PRO A 234 -0.40 6.73 9.03
CA PRO A 234 -1.70 7.31 8.76
C PRO A 234 -2.82 6.38 9.26
N SER A 235 -3.81 6.93 9.90
CA SER A 235 -5.03 6.22 10.35
C SER A 235 -6.13 6.23 9.30
N ASN A 236 -6.12 7.24 8.44
CA ASN A 236 -7.07 7.43 7.36
C ASN A 236 -6.36 7.93 6.11
N ILE A 237 -6.78 7.43 4.96
CA ILE A 237 -6.24 7.81 3.65
C ILE A 237 -7.38 8.29 2.77
N GLN A 238 -7.19 9.44 2.13
CA GLN A 238 -8.11 9.97 1.13
C GLN A 238 -7.37 10.07 -0.20
N LEU A 239 -7.92 9.44 -1.22
CA LEU A 239 -7.43 9.49 -2.60
C LEU A 239 -8.40 10.31 -3.43
N PHE A 240 -7.92 11.36 -4.06
CA PHE A 240 -8.65 12.24 -4.96
C PHE A 240 -8.27 11.90 -6.39
N VAL A 241 -9.21 11.39 -7.17
CA VAL A 241 -9.01 10.96 -8.55
C VAL A 241 -9.74 11.91 -9.49
N ASP A 242 -9.02 12.53 -10.42
CA ASP A 242 -9.59 13.37 -11.46
C ASP A 242 -10.57 12.56 -12.33
N LYS A 243 -11.81 13.02 -12.43
CA LYS A 243 -12.88 12.35 -13.17
C LYS A 243 -12.63 12.25 -14.66
N ALA A 244 -11.94 13.22 -15.25
CA ALA A 244 -11.76 13.30 -16.71
C ALA A 244 -10.76 12.25 -17.22
N ASN A 245 -9.72 11.96 -16.45
CA ASN A 245 -8.59 11.15 -16.92
C ASN A 245 -8.17 10.04 -15.96
N LEU A 246 -8.88 9.86 -14.85
CA LEU A 246 -8.61 8.89 -13.78
C LEU A 246 -7.19 9.05 -13.22
N TRP A 247 -6.71 10.29 -13.11
CA TRP A 247 -5.41 10.62 -12.57
C TRP A 247 -5.48 10.80 -11.04
N PRO A 248 -4.57 10.19 -10.25
CA PRO A 248 -4.51 10.41 -8.81
C PRO A 248 -3.96 11.81 -8.51
N TYR A 249 -4.86 12.78 -8.52
CA TYR A 249 -4.52 14.20 -8.42
C TYR A 249 -3.93 14.57 -7.06
N ARG A 250 -4.52 14.03 -5.97
CA ARG A 250 -4.11 14.34 -4.60
C ARG A 250 -4.32 13.12 -3.70
N ILE A 251 -3.45 12.96 -2.74
CA ILE A 251 -3.53 11.93 -1.70
C ILE A 251 -3.32 12.62 -0.36
N GLU A 252 -4.22 12.38 0.58
CA GLU A 252 -4.11 12.84 1.96
C GLU A 252 -4.02 11.64 2.90
N MET A 253 -3.02 11.64 3.74
CA MET A 253 -2.78 10.61 4.74
C MET A 253 -2.79 11.27 6.11
N ILE A 254 -3.82 10.99 6.89
CA ILE A 254 -4.07 11.63 8.18
C ILE A 254 -3.77 10.63 9.29
N GLY A 255 -2.83 10.95 10.15
CA GLY A 255 -2.47 10.15 11.32
C GLY A 255 -3.31 10.45 12.55
N VAL A 256 -2.87 9.98 13.69
CA VAL A 256 -3.45 10.30 15.00
C VAL A 256 -2.60 11.34 15.71
N ALA A 257 -3.23 12.16 16.53
CA ALA A 257 -2.49 13.10 17.37
C ALA A 257 -1.62 12.33 18.38
N PRO A 258 -0.30 12.56 18.41
CA PRO A 258 0.55 11.89 19.37
C PRO A 258 0.28 12.40 20.78
N LEU A 259 0.26 11.49 21.75
CA LEU A 259 0.29 11.84 23.17
C LEU A 259 1.74 12.19 23.56
N LEU A 260 2.16 13.41 23.24
CA LEU A 260 3.43 13.90 23.74
C LEU A 260 3.27 14.29 25.21
N MET A 261 4.18 13.81 26.05
CA MET A 261 4.20 14.12 27.47
C MET A 261 5.29 15.15 27.72
N GLU A 262 4.90 16.33 28.20
CA GLU A 262 5.87 17.31 28.67
C GLU A 262 6.50 16.85 29.97
N ASP A 263 7.82 16.92 30.03
CA ASP A 263 8.57 16.65 31.25
C ASP A 263 8.87 17.97 31.98
N ASN A 264 7.80 18.64 32.42
CA ASN A 264 7.87 19.87 33.22
C ASN A 264 8.01 19.57 34.73
N ARG A 265 8.52 18.38 35.07
CA ARG A 265 8.71 17.98 36.44
C ARG A 265 9.90 18.76 37.04
N GLU A 266 9.68 19.27 38.24
CA GLU A 266 10.75 19.84 39.02
C GLU A 266 11.80 18.77 39.36
N ILE A 267 13.07 19.15 39.38
CA ILE A 267 14.14 18.27 39.80
C ILE A 267 14.37 18.47 41.28
N ASP A 268 14.23 17.39 42.07
CA ASP A 268 14.59 17.39 43.49
C ASP A 268 16.04 17.85 43.66
N PRO A 269 16.29 18.93 44.39
CA PRO A 269 17.62 19.48 44.53
C PRO A 269 18.59 18.53 45.26
N VAL A 270 18.05 17.60 46.07
CA VAL A 270 18.83 16.65 46.88
C VAL A 270 19.07 15.37 46.12
N THR A 271 17.99 14.73 45.63
CA THR A 271 18.08 13.40 44.98
C THR A 271 18.38 13.49 43.49
N LYS A 272 18.31 14.69 42.89
CA LYS A 272 18.45 14.96 41.45
C LYS A 272 17.44 14.16 40.59
N ARG A 273 16.34 13.69 41.18
CA ARG A 273 15.28 12.96 40.49
C ARG A 273 14.11 13.88 40.15
N PRO A 274 13.43 13.65 39.01
CA PRO A 274 12.24 14.43 38.68
C PRO A 274 11.10 14.15 39.65
N ILE A 275 10.50 15.22 40.23
CA ILE A 275 9.33 15.16 41.10
C ILE A 275 8.09 15.53 40.28
N GLY A 276 7.01 14.80 40.46
CA GLY A 276 5.72 15.10 39.86
C GLY A 276 5.37 14.16 38.71
N VAL A 277 4.24 14.44 38.07
CA VAL A 277 3.67 13.64 36.99
C VAL A 277 3.86 14.37 35.67
N ARG A 278 4.29 13.64 34.65
CA ARG A 278 4.31 14.15 33.28
C ARG A 278 2.89 14.55 32.87
N ARG A 279 2.75 15.69 32.22
CA ARG A 279 1.45 16.18 31.71
C ARG A 279 1.41 15.98 30.20
N PRO A 280 0.25 15.62 29.63
CA PRO A 280 0.09 15.63 28.18
C PRO A 280 0.34 17.06 27.66
N GLN A 281 1.12 17.15 26.58
CA GLN A 281 1.32 18.43 25.90
C GLN A 281 0.00 18.79 25.20
N PRO A 282 -0.60 19.93 25.50
CA PRO A 282 -1.79 20.38 24.79
C PRO A 282 -1.44 20.71 23.33
N ASP A 283 -2.41 20.60 22.44
CA ASP A 283 -2.38 21.14 21.06
C ASP A 283 -1.42 20.45 20.07
N VAL A 284 -1.03 19.19 20.30
CA VAL A 284 -0.31 18.43 19.27
C VAL A 284 -1.31 17.98 18.20
N LYS A 285 -1.12 18.48 16.98
CA LYS A 285 -1.96 18.14 15.83
C LYS A 285 -1.69 16.74 15.33
N PRO A 286 -2.71 16.05 14.74
CA PRO A 286 -2.47 14.84 13.98
C PRO A 286 -1.46 15.08 12.87
N SER A 287 -0.67 14.07 12.55
CA SER A 287 0.17 14.13 11.35
C SER A 287 -0.71 14.22 10.10
N ASN A 288 -0.28 15.00 9.14
CA ASN A 288 -0.93 15.11 7.85
C ASN A 288 0.14 15.09 6.74
N ILE A 289 0.01 14.14 5.83
CA ILE A 289 0.86 14.04 4.64
C ILE A 289 -0.03 14.25 3.44
N THR A 290 0.24 15.32 2.69
CA THR A 290 -0.45 15.61 1.43
C THR A 290 0.53 15.41 0.30
N LEU A 291 0.16 14.58 -0.67
CA LEU A 291 0.91 14.33 -1.89
C LEU A 291 0.05 14.76 -3.07
N ARG A 292 0.60 15.61 -3.94
CA ARG A 292 -0.08 16.12 -5.14
C ARG A 292 0.72 15.75 -6.38
N TYR A 293 0.03 15.23 -7.40
CA TYR A 293 0.59 14.95 -8.71
C TYR A 293 -0.09 15.81 -9.78
N THR A 294 0.65 16.73 -10.36
CA THR A 294 0.15 17.57 -11.45
C THR A 294 0.71 17.06 -12.78
N LEU A 295 -0.16 16.60 -13.69
CA LEU A 295 0.26 16.16 -15.02
C LEU A 295 0.91 17.30 -15.78
N LEU A 296 2.00 16.98 -16.47
CA LEU A 296 2.72 17.83 -17.39
C LEU A 296 2.55 17.29 -18.82
N PRO A 297 2.79 18.10 -19.84
CA PRO A 297 2.84 17.62 -21.22
C PRO A 297 3.91 16.54 -21.41
N GLU A 298 3.62 15.54 -22.23
CA GLU A 298 4.59 14.46 -22.53
C GLU A 298 5.85 14.96 -23.23
N SER A 299 5.83 16.14 -23.84
CA SER A 299 7.00 16.82 -24.41
C SER A 299 8.09 17.17 -23.38
N GLU A 300 7.75 17.17 -22.08
CA GLU A 300 8.70 17.34 -20.99
C GLU A 300 9.61 16.10 -20.81
N ILE A 301 9.28 14.97 -21.41
CA ILE A 301 10.07 13.74 -21.36
C ILE A 301 11.21 13.81 -22.37
N LYS A 302 12.45 13.80 -21.89
CA LYS A 302 13.67 13.74 -22.68
C LYS A 302 14.36 12.38 -22.49
N PRO A 303 14.07 11.39 -23.36
CA PRO A 303 14.44 9.99 -23.10
C PRO A 303 15.92 9.75 -22.84
N ASP A 304 16.80 10.44 -23.56
CA ASP A 304 18.24 10.16 -23.55
C ASP A 304 18.99 10.79 -22.37
N GLU A 305 18.42 11.79 -21.72
CA GLU A 305 19.08 12.53 -20.65
C GLU A 305 18.46 12.25 -19.26
N GLN A 306 17.13 12.09 -19.22
CA GLN A 306 16.41 12.06 -17.95
C GLN A 306 16.53 10.74 -17.20
N PHE A 307 16.80 9.63 -17.91
CA PHE A 307 16.82 8.29 -17.33
C PHE A 307 18.23 7.74 -17.13
N VAL A 308 19.26 8.56 -17.27
CA VAL A 308 20.65 8.17 -17.04
C VAL A 308 21.11 8.67 -15.69
N PHE A 309 21.72 7.79 -14.90
CA PHE A 309 22.37 8.12 -13.65
C PHE A 309 23.79 7.57 -13.62
N ASN A 310 24.74 8.46 -13.40
CA ASN A 310 26.16 8.10 -13.26
C ASN A 310 26.57 8.27 -11.80
N ALA A 311 26.62 7.18 -11.06
CA ALA A 311 27.18 7.22 -9.71
C ALA A 311 28.66 7.65 -9.77
N PRO A 312 29.13 8.48 -8.84
CA PRO A 312 30.53 8.84 -8.74
C PRO A 312 31.39 7.58 -8.59
N ARG A 313 32.55 7.54 -9.24
CA ARG A 313 33.47 6.38 -9.19
C ARG A 313 34.05 6.14 -7.80
N ASP A 314 34.09 7.17 -6.99
CA ASP A 314 34.55 7.21 -5.60
C ASP A 314 33.43 7.12 -4.58
N ALA A 315 32.24 6.70 -4.98
CA ALA A 315 31.10 6.53 -4.08
C ALA A 315 31.41 5.45 -3.02
N THR A 316 31.76 5.87 -1.82
CA THR A 316 32.11 4.96 -0.71
C THR A 316 30.91 4.22 -0.13
N ASN A 317 29.70 4.74 -0.34
CA ASN A 317 28.42 4.21 0.20
C ASN A 317 27.54 3.63 -0.91
N LEU A 318 28.15 2.90 -1.86
CA LEU A 318 27.42 2.20 -2.92
C LEU A 318 27.10 0.78 -2.47
N ILE A 319 25.82 0.44 -2.45
CA ILE A 319 25.30 -0.89 -2.13
C ILE A 319 24.64 -1.47 -3.37
N ASP A 320 25.10 -2.64 -3.81
CA ASP A 320 24.43 -3.44 -4.83
C ASP A 320 23.49 -4.43 -4.12
N GLU A 321 22.19 -4.24 -4.27
CA GLU A 321 21.16 -5.06 -3.62
C GLU A 321 20.60 -6.14 -4.57
N THR A 322 21.16 -6.31 -5.77
CA THR A 322 20.65 -7.23 -6.80
C THR A 322 20.53 -8.66 -6.28
N GLU A 323 21.64 -9.22 -5.78
CA GLU A 323 21.68 -10.61 -5.32
C GLU A 323 20.81 -10.85 -4.09
N GLN A 324 20.79 -9.87 -3.17
CA GLN A 324 19.92 -9.94 -2.00
C GLN A 324 18.46 -9.99 -2.43
N PHE A 325 18.05 -9.13 -3.36
CA PHE A 325 16.68 -9.09 -3.86
C PHE A 325 16.31 -10.38 -4.61
N LEU A 326 17.20 -10.90 -5.45
CA LEU A 326 17.01 -12.17 -6.16
C LEU A 326 16.82 -13.34 -5.19
N GLY A 327 17.62 -13.39 -4.13
CA GLY A 327 17.48 -14.43 -3.08
C GLY A 327 16.13 -14.39 -2.35
N LEU A 328 15.64 -13.17 -2.02
CA LEU A 328 14.31 -12.99 -1.43
C LEU A 328 13.21 -13.38 -2.41
N LEU A 329 13.36 -13.02 -3.69
CA LEU A 329 12.41 -13.37 -4.73
C LEU A 329 12.31 -14.89 -4.93
N ASP A 330 13.43 -15.61 -4.93
CA ASP A 330 13.46 -17.07 -5.03
C ASP A 330 12.68 -17.73 -3.89
N GLN A 331 12.87 -17.26 -2.67
CA GLN A 331 12.14 -17.77 -1.51
C GLN A 331 10.63 -17.52 -1.66
N ALA A 332 10.26 -16.33 -2.10
CA ALA A 332 8.86 -15.98 -2.29
C ALA A 332 8.18 -16.78 -3.40
N ILE A 333 8.87 -16.99 -4.52
CA ILE A 333 8.40 -17.83 -5.61
C ILE A 333 8.19 -19.27 -5.10
N ALA A 334 9.15 -19.82 -4.35
CA ALA A 334 9.04 -21.16 -3.79
C ALA A 334 7.82 -21.32 -2.87
N ILE A 335 7.58 -20.34 -2.00
CA ILE A 335 6.40 -20.32 -1.12
C ILE A 335 5.11 -20.30 -1.95
N LYS A 336 5.02 -19.39 -2.93
CA LYS A 336 3.83 -19.24 -3.79
C LYS A 336 3.50 -20.50 -4.57
N LEU A 337 4.51 -21.15 -5.16
CA LEU A 337 4.34 -22.39 -5.89
C LEU A 337 3.91 -23.55 -4.97
N ASN A 338 4.42 -23.60 -3.74
CA ASN A 338 4.01 -24.61 -2.76
C ASN A 338 2.56 -24.39 -2.31
N GLU A 339 2.14 -23.14 -2.06
CA GLU A 339 0.74 -22.81 -1.76
C GLU A 339 -0.21 -23.21 -2.88
N LYS A 340 0.19 -22.97 -4.13
CA LYS A 340 -0.59 -23.38 -5.31
C LYS A 340 -0.74 -24.89 -5.36
N LYS A 341 0.34 -25.65 -5.23
CA LYS A 341 0.32 -27.12 -5.19
C LYS A 341 -0.57 -27.66 -4.06
N ALA A 342 -0.49 -27.04 -2.87
CA ALA A 342 -1.33 -27.45 -1.74
C ALA A 342 -2.81 -27.19 -2.01
N LYS A 343 -3.18 -26.08 -2.63
CA LYS A 343 -4.56 -25.78 -3.03
C LYS A 343 -5.07 -26.73 -4.10
N GLU A 344 -4.27 -27.06 -5.10
CA GLU A 344 -4.61 -28.02 -6.16
C GLU A 344 -4.81 -29.43 -5.58
N ALA A 345 -3.95 -29.87 -4.65
CA ALA A 345 -4.10 -31.16 -3.96
C ALA A 345 -5.37 -31.21 -3.11
N ALA A 346 -5.69 -30.14 -2.38
CA ALA A 346 -6.92 -30.05 -1.59
C ALA A 346 -8.18 -30.05 -2.47
N ALA A 347 -8.16 -29.37 -3.61
CA ALA A 347 -9.26 -29.37 -4.57
C ALA A 347 -9.46 -30.77 -5.20
N GLY A 348 -8.37 -31.46 -5.53
CA GLY A 348 -8.42 -32.84 -6.03
C GLY A 348 -9.00 -33.84 -5.01
N ALA A 349 -8.60 -33.72 -3.75
CA ALA A 349 -9.12 -34.56 -2.67
C ALA A 349 -10.63 -34.35 -2.43
N ASN A 350 -11.10 -33.08 -2.51
CA ASN A 350 -12.53 -32.79 -2.41
C ASN A 350 -13.34 -33.31 -3.60
N ALA A 351 -12.78 -33.25 -4.80
CA ALA A 351 -13.43 -33.83 -5.99
C ALA A 351 -13.58 -35.35 -5.90
N GLU A 352 -12.55 -36.06 -5.41
CA GLU A 352 -12.65 -37.53 -5.19
C GLU A 352 -13.63 -37.90 -4.08
N ALA A 353 -13.72 -37.06 -3.00
CA ALA A 353 -14.70 -37.30 -1.95
C ALA A 353 -16.15 -37.16 -2.45
N THR A 354 -16.40 -36.19 -3.34
CA THR A 354 -17.74 -35.97 -3.93
C THR A 354 -18.14 -37.11 -4.86
N ILE A 355 -17.21 -37.67 -5.64
CA ILE A 355 -17.48 -38.81 -6.54
C ILE A 355 -17.81 -40.05 -5.73
N LYS A 356 -17.18 -40.28 -4.55
CA LYS A 356 -17.47 -41.44 -3.70
C LYS A 356 -18.81 -41.33 -2.96
N THR A 357 -19.36 -40.14 -2.79
CA THR A 357 -20.65 -39.96 -2.10
C THR A 357 -21.85 -40.17 -3.02
N ASP A 358 -21.68 -40.02 -4.33
CA ASP A 358 -22.75 -40.25 -5.32
C ASP A 358 -22.98 -41.73 -5.66
N ALA A 359 -22.17 -42.66 -5.13
CA ALA A 359 -22.33 -44.07 -5.30
C ALA A 359 -23.17 -44.73 -4.16
N ILE A 360 -24.23 -44.07 -3.69
CA ILE A 360 -25.24 -44.70 -2.84
C ILE A 360 -26.09 -45.57 -3.77
N PRO A 361 -26.14 -46.93 -3.56
CA PRO A 361 -26.98 -47.78 -4.39
C PRO A 361 -28.44 -47.39 -4.16
N LEU A 362 -29.11 -47.05 -5.25
CA LEU A 362 -30.57 -46.84 -5.26
C LEU A 362 -31.24 -48.07 -4.63
N PRO A 363 -32.12 -47.93 -3.64
CA PRO A 363 -32.91 -49.03 -3.14
C PRO A 363 -33.80 -49.54 -4.28
N SER A 364 -33.65 -50.83 -4.57
CA SER A 364 -34.47 -51.57 -5.53
C SER A 364 -35.95 -51.35 -5.18
N SER A 365 -36.64 -50.51 -5.93
CA SER A 365 -38.08 -50.34 -5.81
C SER A 365 -38.78 -51.56 -6.38
N THR A 366 -39.18 -52.50 -5.53
CA THR A 366 -40.15 -53.56 -5.86
C THR A 366 -41.48 -52.87 -6.22
N PRO A 367 -42.06 -53.12 -7.39
CA PRO A 367 -43.33 -52.49 -7.75
C PRO A 367 -44.46 -53.01 -6.83
N ALA A 368 -45.17 -52.07 -6.18
CA ALA A 368 -46.35 -52.38 -5.41
C ALA A 368 -47.49 -52.95 -6.33
N PRO A 369 -48.27 -53.95 -5.88
CA PRO A 369 -49.34 -54.54 -6.68
C PRO A 369 -50.42 -53.47 -6.97
N ILE A 370 -50.86 -53.45 -8.23
CA ILE A 370 -51.89 -52.56 -8.75
C ILE A 370 -53.21 -52.89 -8.03
N ALA A 371 -53.75 -51.97 -7.28
CA ALA A 371 -55.09 -52.10 -6.68
C ALA A 371 -56.16 -51.94 -7.75
N THR A 372 -57.05 -52.99 -7.83
CA THR A 372 -58.21 -53.05 -8.71
C THR A 372 -59.19 -51.92 -8.34
N PRO A 373 -59.76 -51.19 -9.30
CA PRO A 373 -60.74 -50.17 -8.99
C PRO A 373 -62.07 -50.75 -8.52
N ALA A 374 -62.65 -50.19 -7.48
CA ALA A 374 -63.96 -50.51 -6.95
C ALA A 374 -65.05 -50.03 -7.92
N PRO A 375 -66.24 -50.81 -8.02
CA PRO A 375 -67.31 -50.43 -8.92
C PRO A 375 -68.09 -49.19 -8.47
N GLU A 376 -68.43 -48.33 -9.41
CA GLU A 376 -69.26 -47.14 -9.26
C GLU A 376 -70.65 -47.46 -8.68
N PRO A 377 -71.18 -46.64 -7.74
CA PRO A 377 -72.56 -46.79 -7.33
C PRO A 377 -73.53 -46.19 -8.34
N SER A 378 -74.54 -46.97 -8.69
CA SER A 378 -75.66 -46.61 -9.56
C SER A 378 -76.50 -45.48 -8.99
N ALA A 379 -76.86 -44.47 -9.79
CA ALA A 379 -77.76 -43.41 -9.48
C ALA A 379 -79.18 -43.88 -9.28
N PRO A 380 -79.98 -43.34 -8.32
CA PRO A 380 -81.36 -43.64 -8.20
C PRO A 380 -82.21 -42.81 -9.17
N LYS A 381 -83.34 -43.42 -9.60
CA LYS A 381 -84.36 -42.81 -10.44
C LYS A 381 -85.14 -41.72 -9.71
#